data_ed7b1fbc13cda18f3850903b9690bec1
#
_entry.id   ed7b1fbc13cda18f3850903b9690bec1
#
_cell.length_a   1.000
_cell.length_b   1.000
_cell.length_c   1.000
_cell.angle_alpha   90.00
_cell.angle_beta   90.00
_cell.angle_gamma   90.00
#
_symmetry.space_group_name_H-M   'P 1'
#
loop_
_entity.id
_entity.type
_entity.pdbx_description
1 polymer ?
#
loop_
_entity_poly.entity_id
_entity_poly.type
_entity_poly.pdbx_seq_one_letter_code
_entity_poly.pdbx_strand_id
1 'polypeptide(L)'
;MPPKTVYTLTLKGEKELTETIREYLQNFSYDTVDFTIGVFFMPVIGRQEFSRIIELRCLYLQKYTSHLSRQYEEISKQKLPENVFYAVKYSLDIALANLESAQTILKSLQNHEGNYDFWSI
;
A
#
# COMPACT_ATOMS: atom_id res chain seq x y z
N MET A 1 -40.19 5.14 9.67
CA MET A 1 -38.89 4.69 9.15
C MET A 1 -38.68 5.21 7.75
N PRO A 2 -37.62 5.96 7.50
CA PRO A 2 -37.34 6.32 6.11
C PRO A 2 -37.07 5.05 5.31
N PRO A 3 -37.52 4.98 4.06
CA PRO A 3 -37.26 3.84 3.21
C PRO A 3 -35.75 3.68 3.02
N LYS A 4 -35.29 2.43 3.08
CA LYS A 4 -33.89 2.14 2.76
C LYS A 4 -33.63 2.55 1.31
N THR A 5 -32.74 3.50 1.13
CA THR A 5 -32.30 3.85 -0.21
C THR A 5 -31.23 2.83 -0.62
N VAL A 6 -31.55 2.06 -1.63
CA VAL A 6 -30.59 1.11 -2.21
C VAL A 6 -29.85 1.85 -3.31
N TYR A 7 -28.56 2.04 -3.12
CA TYR A 7 -27.70 2.63 -4.13
C TYR A 7 -27.11 1.56 -5.02
N THR A 8 -27.43 1.60 -6.29
CA THR A 8 -26.81 0.73 -7.29
C THR A 8 -25.80 1.56 -8.08
N LEU A 9 -24.55 1.11 -8.12
CA LEU A 9 -23.54 1.75 -8.94
C LEU A 9 -23.88 1.57 -10.42
N THR A 10 -23.77 2.64 -11.19
CA THR A 10 -23.83 2.56 -12.64
C THR A 10 -22.54 1.93 -13.17
N LEU A 11 -22.56 1.44 -14.42
CA LEU A 11 -21.35 0.90 -15.07
C LEU A 11 -20.21 1.94 -15.07
N LYS A 12 -20.56 3.21 -15.30
CA LYS A 12 -19.58 4.30 -15.22
C LYS A 12 -19.04 4.46 -13.80
N GLY A 13 -19.90 4.42 -12.79
CA GLY A 13 -19.51 4.52 -11.38
C GLY A 13 -18.64 3.37 -10.93
N GLU A 14 -18.93 2.14 -11.36
CA GLU A 14 -18.09 0.97 -11.09
C GLU A 14 -16.71 1.12 -11.70
N LYS A 15 -16.63 1.61 -12.93
CA LYS A 15 -15.37 1.85 -13.62
C LYS A 15 -14.54 2.91 -12.93
N GLU A 16 -15.15 4.03 -12.55
CA GLU A 16 -14.48 5.11 -11.83
C GLU A 16 -13.97 4.64 -10.45
N LEU A 17 -14.78 3.88 -9.73
CA LEU A 17 -14.39 3.32 -8.44
C LEU A 17 -13.20 2.38 -8.60
N THR A 18 -13.26 1.48 -9.56
CA THR A 18 -12.18 0.52 -9.84
C THR A 18 -10.87 1.23 -10.17
N GLU A 19 -10.93 2.25 -11.02
CA GLU A 19 -9.74 3.05 -11.38
C GLU A 19 -9.17 3.80 -10.19
N THR A 20 -10.03 4.37 -9.35
CA THR A 20 -9.61 5.09 -8.15
C THR A 20 -8.91 4.14 -7.15
N ILE A 21 -9.48 2.97 -6.91
CA ILE A 21 -8.87 1.96 -6.03
C ILE A 21 -7.52 1.52 -6.57
N ARG A 22 -7.43 1.30 -7.89
CA ARG A 22 -6.19 0.93 -8.54
C ARG A 22 -5.11 2.01 -8.37
N GLU A 23 -5.47 3.28 -8.55
CA GLU A 23 -4.55 4.41 -8.34
C GLU A 23 -4.05 4.47 -6.90
N TYR A 24 -4.93 4.33 -5.93
CA TYR A 24 -4.56 4.35 -4.51
C TYR A 24 -3.57 3.23 -4.16
N LEU A 25 -3.77 2.04 -4.71
CA LEU A 25 -2.88 0.91 -4.46
C LEU A 25 -1.54 1.03 -5.18
N GLN A 26 -1.53 1.63 -6.36
CA GLN A 26 -0.33 1.81 -7.18
C GLN A 26 0.49 3.03 -6.80
N ASN A 27 -0.04 3.89 -5.97
CA ASN A 27 0.70 5.04 -5.47
C ASN A 27 1.65 4.57 -4.36
N PHE A 28 2.93 4.46 -4.71
CA PHE A 28 3.98 4.02 -3.78
C PHE A 28 4.55 5.16 -2.95
N SER A 29 4.02 6.37 -3.07
CA SER A 29 4.42 7.49 -2.22
C SER A 29 3.87 7.31 -0.80
N TYR A 30 4.29 8.19 0.09
CA TYR A 30 4.03 8.07 1.54
C TYR A 30 2.59 8.32 1.98
N ASP A 31 1.63 8.37 1.08
CA ASP A 31 0.24 8.54 1.52
C ASP A 31 -0.33 7.21 2.01
N THR A 32 -0.13 6.97 3.31
CA THR A 32 -0.64 5.77 3.97
C THR A 32 -2.16 5.72 3.99
N VAL A 33 -2.85 6.86 3.91
CA VAL A 33 -4.31 6.93 3.89
C VAL A 33 -4.84 6.36 2.58
N ASP A 34 -4.30 6.77 1.45
CA ASP A 34 -4.72 6.27 0.15
C ASP A 34 -4.52 4.76 0.02
N PHE A 35 -3.37 4.27 0.46
CA PHE A 35 -3.11 2.84 0.46
C PHE A 35 -4.06 2.07 1.38
N THR A 36 -4.35 2.60 2.56
CA THR A 36 -5.31 2.00 3.50
C THR A 36 -6.69 1.87 2.87
N ILE A 37 -7.17 2.93 2.20
CA ILE A 37 -8.44 2.92 1.49
C ILE A 37 -8.42 1.86 0.38
N GLY A 38 -7.34 1.81 -0.39
CA GLY A 38 -7.17 0.84 -1.46
C GLY A 38 -7.22 -0.60 -0.96
N VAL A 39 -6.56 -0.90 0.15
CA VAL A 39 -6.58 -2.23 0.77
C VAL A 39 -7.97 -2.59 1.26
N PHE A 40 -8.67 -1.65 1.89
CA PHE A 40 -10.03 -1.88 2.36
C PHE A 40 -10.97 -2.24 1.21
N PHE A 41 -10.82 -1.59 0.07
CA PHE A 41 -11.65 -1.81 -1.11
C PHE A 41 -11.03 -2.77 -2.14
N MET A 42 -10.00 -3.53 -1.77
CA MET A 42 -9.34 -4.47 -2.70
C MET A 42 -10.28 -5.45 -3.40
N PRO A 43 -11.41 -5.90 -2.79
CA PRO A 43 -12.32 -6.82 -3.49
C PRO A 43 -12.90 -6.24 -4.78
N VAL A 44 -12.90 -4.92 -4.95
CA VAL A 44 -13.38 -4.25 -6.17
C VAL A 44 -12.52 -4.64 -7.39
N ILE A 45 -11.22 -4.77 -7.22
CA ILE A 45 -10.31 -5.13 -8.30
C ILE A 45 -10.04 -6.63 -8.39
N GLY A 46 -10.37 -7.37 -7.34
CA GLY A 46 -10.18 -8.81 -7.28
C GLY A 46 -8.80 -9.23 -6.80
N ARG A 47 -8.74 -10.47 -6.33
CA ARG A 47 -7.56 -11.05 -5.70
C ARG A 47 -6.33 -11.07 -6.60
N GLN A 48 -6.52 -11.45 -7.86
CA GLN A 48 -5.42 -11.67 -8.79
C GLN A 48 -4.69 -10.37 -9.11
N GLU A 49 -5.43 -9.31 -9.41
CA GLU A 49 -4.86 -7.99 -9.68
C GLU A 49 -4.25 -7.39 -8.42
N PHE A 50 -4.92 -7.53 -7.27
CA PHE A 50 -4.41 -7.07 -6.00
C PHE A 50 -3.07 -7.73 -5.64
N SER A 51 -2.96 -9.05 -5.81
CA SER A 51 -1.71 -9.78 -5.59
C SER A 51 -0.56 -9.24 -6.43
N ARG A 52 -0.84 -8.96 -7.70
CA ARG A 52 0.16 -8.40 -8.60
C ARG A 52 0.62 -7.01 -8.16
N ILE A 53 -0.31 -6.16 -7.75
CA ILE A 53 0.01 -4.83 -7.26
C ILE A 53 0.87 -4.91 -6.00
N ILE A 54 0.54 -5.82 -5.08
CA ILE A 54 1.33 -6.01 -3.85
C ILE A 54 2.73 -6.53 -4.14
N GLU A 55 2.89 -7.45 -5.11
CA GLU A 55 4.21 -7.90 -5.55
C GLU A 55 5.07 -6.73 -6.04
N LEU A 56 4.51 -5.88 -6.89
CA LEU A 56 5.20 -4.71 -7.41
C LEU A 56 5.55 -3.72 -6.29
N ARG A 57 4.64 -3.56 -5.33
CA ARG A 57 4.89 -2.71 -4.17
C ARG A 57 6.04 -3.24 -3.32
N CYS A 58 6.10 -4.54 -3.09
CA CYS A 58 7.22 -5.17 -2.37
C CYS A 58 8.55 -4.94 -3.08
N LEU A 59 8.59 -5.11 -4.40
CA LEU A 59 9.80 -4.87 -5.18
C LEU A 59 10.26 -3.42 -5.11
N TYR A 60 9.32 -2.49 -5.24
CA TYR A 60 9.61 -1.07 -5.12
C TYR A 60 10.16 -0.74 -3.72
N LEU A 61 9.49 -1.20 -2.67
CA LEU A 61 9.89 -0.91 -1.30
C LEU A 61 11.22 -1.56 -0.94
N GLN A 62 11.54 -2.74 -1.46
CA GLN A 62 12.84 -3.36 -1.28
C GLN A 62 13.98 -2.50 -1.85
N LYS A 63 13.79 -1.97 -3.04
CA LYS A 63 14.77 -1.08 -3.67
C LYS A 63 14.89 0.24 -2.91
N TYR A 64 13.76 0.80 -2.52
CA TYR A 64 13.71 2.08 -1.83
C TYR A 64 14.34 1.98 -0.43
N THR A 65 14.04 0.93 0.33
CA THR A 65 14.65 0.71 1.65
C THR A 65 16.15 0.47 1.55
N SER A 66 16.59 -0.27 0.55
CA SER A 66 18.03 -0.49 0.31
C SER A 66 18.75 0.82 0.01
N HIS A 67 18.13 1.68 -0.78
CA HIS A 67 18.67 3.00 -1.10
C HIS A 67 18.76 3.87 0.16
N LEU A 68 17.70 3.94 0.94
CA LEU A 68 17.67 4.72 2.19
C LEU A 68 18.66 4.18 3.22
N SER A 69 18.80 2.87 3.32
CA SER A 69 19.77 2.24 4.24
C SER A 69 21.19 2.64 3.89
N ARG A 70 21.52 2.67 2.61
CA ARG A 70 22.84 3.12 2.15
C ARG A 70 23.06 4.60 2.43
N GLN A 71 22.07 5.44 2.18
CA GLN A 71 22.14 6.84 2.52
C GLN A 71 22.35 7.06 4.01
N TYR A 72 21.63 6.32 4.84
CA TYR A 72 21.77 6.42 6.30
C TYR A 72 23.17 6.03 6.75
N GLU A 73 23.75 4.95 6.20
CA GLU A 73 25.12 4.55 6.51
C GLU A 73 26.14 5.63 6.11
N GLU A 74 25.96 6.21 4.93
CA GLU A 74 26.89 7.24 4.44
C GLU A 74 26.84 8.51 5.29
N ILE A 75 25.65 8.99 5.64
CA ILE A 75 25.52 10.20 6.48
C ILE A 75 25.97 9.94 7.91
N SER A 76 25.90 8.70 8.40
CA SER A 76 26.38 8.35 9.73
C SER A 76 27.88 8.51 9.88
N LYS A 77 28.61 8.49 8.78
CA LYS A 77 30.07 8.67 8.75
C LYS A 77 30.50 10.14 8.66
N GLN A 78 29.54 11.04 8.51
CA GLN A 78 29.77 12.47 8.32
C GLN A 78 29.25 13.26 9.53
N LYS A 79 29.87 14.41 9.78
CA LYS A 79 29.37 15.34 10.81
C LYS A 79 28.29 16.22 10.19
N LEU A 80 27.06 15.74 10.14
CA LEU A 80 25.94 16.48 9.62
C LEU A 80 25.03 16.95 10.76
N PRO A 81 24.21 17.99 10.54
CA PRO A 81 23.23 18.42 11.54
C PRO A 81 22.25 17.31 11.88
N GLU A 82 21.77 17.28 13.11
CA GLU A 82 20.85 16.27 13.62
C GLU A 82 19.56 16.14 12.78
N ASN A 83 19.06 17.27 12.25
CA ASN A 83 17.86 17.25 11.42
C ASN A 83 18.02 16.39 10.15
N VAL A 84 19.22 16.27 9.62
CA VAL A 84 19.49 15.41 8.45
C VAL A 84 19.37 13.94 8.86
N PHE A 85 19.95 13.55 10.00
CA PHE A 85 19.82 12.19 10.53
C PHE A 85 18.36 11.85 10.81
N TYR A 86 17.64 12.73 11.48
CA TYR A 86 16.24 12.48 11.82
C TYR A 86 15.38 12.32 10.57
N ALA A 87 15.60 13.14 9.56
CA ALA A 87 14.84 13.06 8.31
C ALA A 87 15.06 11.72 7.59
N VAL A 88 16.31 11.31 7.44
CA VAL A 88 16.65 10.06 6.75
C VAL A 88 16.21 8.85 7.58
N LYS A 89 16.46 8.88 8.89
CA LYS A 89 16.04 7.80 9.79
C LYS A 89 14.53 7.61 9.80
N TYR A 90 13.78 8.70 9.87
CA TYR A 90 12.33 8.68 9.82
C TYR A 90 11.82 8.06 8.50
N SER A 91 12.38 8.50 7.38
CA SER A 91 12.02 7.96 6.07
C SER A 91 12.33 6.47 5.97
N LEU A 92 13.48 6.05 6.48
CA LEU A 92 13.88 4.63 6.49
C LEU A 92 12.93 3.79 7.35
N ASP A 93 12.61 4.27 8.55
CA ASP A 93 11.71 3.54 9.47
C ASP A 93 10.32 3.34 8.86
N ILE A 94 9.77 4.36 8.23
CA ILE A 94 8.47 4.27 7.55
C ILE A 94 8.54 3.29 6.37
N ALA A 95 9.58 3.39 5.57
CA ALA A 95 9.76 2.50 4.41
C ALA A 95 9.89 1.04 4.84
N LEU A 96 10.64 0.77 5.91
CA LEU A 96 10.77 -0.59 6.45
C LEU A 96 9.44 -1.12 6.97
N ALA A 97 8.67 -0.30 7.67
CA ALA A 97 7.35 -0.68 8.16
C ALA A 97 6.39 -0.99 7.00
N ASN A 98 6.42 -0.17 5.96
CA ASN A 98 5.61 -0.39 4.76
C ASN A 98 6.00 -1.67 4.03
N LEU A 99 7.30 -1.95 3.95
CA LEU A 99 7.80 -3.19 3.33
C LEU A 99 7.33 -4.41 4.11
N GLU A 100 7.46 -4.40 5.42
CA GLU A 100 7.01 -5.49 6.28
C GLU A 100 5.51 -5.75 6.11
N SER A 101 4.70 -4.70 6.11
CA SER A 101 3.26 -4.80 5.91
C SER A 101 2.91 -5.39 4.54
N ALA A 102 3.57 -4.93 3.49
CA ALA A 102 3.34 -5.43 2.13
C ALA A 102 3.75 -6.90 2.01
N GLN A 103 4.87 -7.29 2.61
CA GLN A 103 5.33 -8.70 2.62
C GLN A 103 4.35 -9.60 3.37
N THR A 104 3.79 -9.13 4.48
CA THR A 104 2.79 -9.87 5.25
C THR A 104 1.52 -10.10 4.41
N ILE A 105 1.04 -9.08 3.72
CA ILE A 105 -0.11 -9.19 2.83
C ILE A 105 0.18 -10.18 1.70
N LEU A 106 1.33 -10.05 1.05
CA LEU A 106 1.72 -10.91 -0.06
C LEU A 106 1.80 -12.37 0.37
N LYS A 107 2.40 -12.65 1.52
CA LYS A 107 2.49 -14.00 2.07
C LYS A 107 1.11 -14.60 2.32
N SER A 108 0.20 -13.83 2.90
CA SER A 108 -1.17 -14.26 3.13
C SER A 108 -1.89 -14.59 1.81
N LEU A 109 -1.71 -13.75 0.79
CA LEU A 109 -2.28 -13.97 -0.53
C LEU A 109 -1.73 -15.23 -1.20
N GLN A 110 -0.43 -15.46 -1.12
CA GLN A 110 0.24 -16.63 -1.71
C GLN A 110 -0.17 -17.93 -1.04
N ASN A 111 -0.37 -17.91 0.28
CA ASN A 111 -0.78 -19.07 1.05
C ASN A 111 -2.29 -19.29 1.05
N HIS A 112 -3.04 -18.48 0.34
CA HIS A 112 -4.50 -18.49 0.31
C HIS A 112 -5.12 -18.39 1.72
N GLU A 113 -4.45 -17.70 2.63
CA GLU A 113 -4.95 -17.43 3.97
C GLU A 113 -5.91 -16.25 3.94
N GLY A 114 -6.85 -16.24 4.87
CA GLY A 114 -7.78 -15.12 5.05
C GLY A 114 -9.05 -15.26 4.23
N ASN A 115 -9.97 -14.36 4.52
CA ASN A 115 -11.27 -14.28 3.84
C ASN A 115 -11.29 -13.07 2.90
N TYR A 116 -11.39 -13.35 1.62
CA TYR A 116 -11.42 -12.32 0.58
C TYR A 116 -12.82 -12.12 0.00
N ASP A 117 -13.82 -12.84 0.52
CA ASP A 117 -15.19 -12.85 0.00
C ASP A 117 -16.13 -11.94 0.80
N PHE A 118 -15.60 -11.06 1.62
CA PHE A 118 -16.42 -10.23 2.51
C PHE A 118 -17.28 -9.18 1.79
N TRP A 119 -17.12 -9.05 0.47
CA TRP A 119 -17.99 -8.22 -0.36
C TRP A 119 -19.06 -9.01 -1.11
N SER A 120 -19.06 -10.33 -0.97
CA SER A 120 -20.13 -11.17 -1.49
C SER A 120 -21.35 -11.02 -0.59
N ILE A 121 -22.01 -9.92 -0.77
CA ILE A 121 -23.24 -9.58 -0.08
C ILE A 121 -24.41 -9.95 -0.97
#